data_a43ee9e8449d1e1d8a1ba1162f57186e
#
_entry.id   a43ee9e8449d1e1d8a1ba1162f57186e
#
_cell.length_a   1.000
_cell.length_b   1.000
_cell.length_c   1.000
_cell.angle_alpha   90.00
_cell.angle_beta   90.00
_cell.angle_gamma   90.00
#
_symmetry.space_group_name_H-M   'P 1'
#
loop_
_entity.id
_entity.type
_entity.pdbx_description
1 polymer ?
#
loop_
_entity_poly.entity_id
_entity_poly.type
_entity_poly.pdbx_seq_one_letter_code
_entity_poly.pdbx_strand_id
1 'polypeptide(L)'
;MTFSAVVLVSCGSSKKVVVKRATPTKTVAKTADLKTLESNYSGKNSNLVSELLRDAQKYLGAPYKYAGNTASGFDCSGLVAKVFDENELQLPRRSEDQANKGVPIKIKEAKPGDLVFFATSGGSKVTHVGIIHDIGRGGEVKFIHSSTSKGVIISSLNEKYWNKAYLFARRVL
;
A
#
# COMPACT_ATOMS: atom_id res chain seq x y z
N MET A 1 -17.69 73.58 -47.03
CA MET A 1 -16.34 73.05 -46.75
C MET A 1 -16.46 71.55 -46.66
N THR A 2 -16.13 70.90 -47.76
CA THR A 2 -16.30 69.42 -47.94
C THR A 2 -15.01 68.76 -47.65
N PHE A 3 -14.97 67.89 -46.67
CA PHE A 3 -13.79 66.98 -46.44
C PHE A 3 -14.16 65.59 -46.91
N SER A 4 -13.48 65.19 -47.97
CA SER A 4 -13.55 63.87 -48.58
C SER A 4 -12.77 62.88 -47.75
N ALA A 5 -13.38 61.80 -47.27
CA ALA A 5 -12.74 60.70 -46.57
C ALA A 5 -12.34 59.63 -47.59
N VAL A 6 -11.06 59.37 -47.70
CA VAL A 6 -10.48 58.29 -48.53
C VAL A 6 -10.55 57.01 -47.73
N VAL A 7 -11.25 55.99 -48.24
CA VAL A 7 -11.32 54.64 -47.72
C VAL A 7 -10.22 53.83 -48.39
N LEU A 8 -9.21 53.41 -47.61
CA LEU A 8 -8.21 52.43 -48.06
C LEU A 8 -8.71 51.01 -47.72
N VAL A 9 -9.05 50.26 -48.76
CA VAL A 9 -9.34 48.85 -48.68
C VAL A 9 -8.03 48.06 -48.66
N SER A 10 -7.69 47.52 -47.52
CA SER A 10 -6.53 46.60 -47.38
C SER A 10 -7.05 45.16 -47.53
N CYS A 11 -6.71 44.51 -48.63
CA CYS A 11 -6.91 43.10 -48.88
C CYS A 11 -5.88 42.29 -48.07
N GLY A 12 -6.25 41.85 -46.89
CA GLY A 12 -5.48 40.93 -46.06
C GLY A 12 -5.88 39.48 -46.31
N SER A 13 -5.02 38.74 -47.00
CA SER A 13 -5.17 37.30 -47.28
C SER A 13 -5.12 36.50 -45.98
N SER A 14 -6.26 36.06 -45.45
CA SER A 14 -6.32 35.19 -44.27
C SER A 14 -5.95 33.77 -44.63
N LYS A 15 -4.69 33.38 -44.36
CA LYS A 15 -4.30 31.98 -44.34
C LYS A 15 -5.03 31.28 -43.20
N LYS A 16 -5.97 30.40 -43.53
CA LYS A 16 -6.59 29.48 -42.56
C LYS A 16 -5.53 28.57 -41.97
N VAL A 17 -5.16 28.82 -40.72
CA VAL A 17 -4.35 27.89 -39.93
C VAL A 17 -5.30 26.74 -39.53
N VAL A 18 -5.11 25.61 -40.19
CA VAL A 18 -5.78 24.35 -39.76
C VAL A 18 -5.06 23.88 -38.51
N VAL A 19 -5.62 24.22 -37.36
CA VAL A 19 -5.24 23.62 -36.09
C VAL A 19 -5.72 22.18 -36.11
N LYS A 20 -4.79 21.25 -36.40
CA LYS A 20 -5.02 19.83 -36.17
C LYS A 20 -5.25 19.63 -34.68
N ARG A 21 -6.50 19.41 -34.31
CA ARG A 21 -6.94 19.01 -32.99
C ARG A 21 -6.26 17.67 -32.69
N ALA A 22 -5.22 17.70 -31.88
CA ALA A 22 -4.60 16.50 -31.36
C ALA A 22 -5.66 15.76 -30.51
N THR A 23 -6.07 14.60 -30.93
CA THR A 23 -6.86 13.65 -30.16
C THR A 23 -6.06 13.37 -28.88
N PRO A 24 -6.66 13.47 -27.70
CA PRO A 24 -5.99 13.02 -26.50
C PRO A 24 -5.72 11.52 -26.64
N THR A 25 -4.49 11.17 -26.89
CA THR A 25 -4.03 9.79 -26.72
C THR A 25 -4.29 9.45 -25.27
N LYS A 26 -5.30 8.62 -25.00
CA LYS A 26 -5.45 7.93 -23.72
C LYS A 26 -4.13 7.18 -23.52
N THR A 27 -3.24 7.78 -22.74
CA THR A 27 -2.15 7.05 -22.13
C THR A 27 -2.83 6.09 -21.16
N VAL A 28 -3.11 4.89 -21.62
CA VAL A 28 -3.40 3.76 -20.75
C VAL A 28 -2.16 3.68 -19.88
N ALA A 29 -2.29 4.14 -18.63
CA ALA A 29 -1.30 3.87 -17.62
C ALA A 29 -1.10 2.36 -17.66
N LYS A 30 0.08 1.95 -18.14
CA LYS A 30 0.52 0.57 -18.10
C LYS A 30 0.32 0.15 -16.65
N THR A 31 -0.70 -0.67 -16.40
CA THR A 31 -0.87 -1.35 -15.12
C THR A 31 0.49 -1.94 -14.81
N ALA A 32 1.17 -1.38 -13.82
CA ALA A 32 2.44 -1.91 -13.35
C ALA A 32 2.19 -3.40 -13.14
N ASP A 33 2.99 -4.19 -13.80
CA ASP A 33 2.84 -5.62 -13.88
C ASP A 33 2.77 -6.16 -12.45
N LEU A 34 1.60 -6.58 -11.99
CA LEU A 34 1.39 -7.19 -10.67
C LEU A 34 2.28 -8.43 -10.48
N LYS A 35 2.83 -8.96 -11.56
CA LYS A 35 3.82 -10.03 -11.58
C LYS A 35 5.14 -9.69 -10.90
N THR A 36 5.49 -8.41 -10.75
CA THR A 36 6.71 -8.00 -10.03
C THR A 36 6.56 -7.95 -8.52
N LEU A 37 5.36 -8.18 -8.00
CA LEU A 37 5.08 -8.30 -6.56
C LEU A 37 5.11 -9.76 -6.07
N GLU A 38 5.37 -10.72 -6.93
CA GLU A 38 5.61 -12.09 -6.50
C GLU A 38 6.92 -12.10 -5.67
N SER A 39 6.75 -12.22 -4.36
CA SER A 39 7.87 -12.39 -3.46
C SER A 39 8.63 -13.65 -3.86
N ASN A 40 9.95 -13.53 -4.12
CA ASN A 40 10.85 -14.64 -4.42
C ASN A 40 11.06 -15.54 -3.19
N TYR A 41 10.02 -15.72 -2.36
CA TYR A 41 10.07 -16.60 -1.20
C TYR A 41 9.94 -18.05 -1.64
N SER A 42 11.04 -18.79 -1.64
CA SER A 42 11.06 -20.23 -1.79
C SER A 42 11.24 -20.89 -0.41
N GLY A 43 10.19 -21.49 0.11
CA GLY A 43 10.21 -22.19 1.40
C GLY A 43 9.07 -23.20 1.50
N LYS A 44 9.10 -24.04 2.54
CA LYS A 44 8.13 -25.14 2.75
C LYS A 44 6.66 -24.66 2.79
N ASN A 45 6.43 -23.35 3.09
CA ASN A 45 5.12 -22.71 3.18
C ASN A 45 4.90 -21.63 2.09
N SER A 46 5.65 -21.67 0.98
CA SER A 46 5.63 -20.61 -0.03
C SER A 46 4.23 -20.35 -0.62
N ASN A 47 3.46 -21.42 -0.87
CA ASN A 47 2.11 -21.28 -1.43
C ASN A 47 1.17 -20.60 -0.42
N LEU A 48 1.19 -21.03 0.84
CA LEU A 48 0.38 -20.44 1.92
C LEU A 48 0.71 -18.95 2.12
N VAL A 49 1.99 -18.60 2.15
CA VAL A 49 2.42 -17.18 2.27
C VAL A 49 1.96 -16.37 1.07
N SER A 50 2.06 -16.91 -0.15
CA SER A 50 1.61 -16.23 -1.37
C SER A 50 0.10 -16.01 -1.37
N GLU A 51 -0.69 -16.98 -0.91
CA GLU A 51 -2.15 -16.86 -0.75
C GLU A 51 -2.50 -15.82 0.30
N LEU A 52 -1.89 -15.90 1.47
CA LEU A 52 -2.08 -14.94 2.56
C LEU A 52 -1.79 -13.49 2.12
N LEU A 53 -0.71 -13.27 1.39
CA LEU A 53 -0.36 -11.93 0.91
C LEU A 53 -1.30 -11.45 -0.21
N ARG A 54 -1.74 -12.34 -1.09
CA ARG A 54 -2.75 -12.04 -2.09
C ARG A 54 -4.08 -11.65 -1.45
N ASP A 55 -4.48 -12.35 -0.38
CA ASP A 55 -5.71 -12.04 0.36
C ASP A 55 -5.59 -10.70 1.10
N ALA A 56 -4.44 -10.43 1.72
CA ALA A 56 -4.17 -9.11 2.31
C ALA A 56 -4.28 -7.97 1.27
N GLN A 57 -3.77 -8.18 0.06
CA GLN A 57 -3.83 -7.19 -1.03
C GLN A 57 -5.26 -6.90 -1.51
N LYS A 58 -6.20 -7.83 -1.42
CA LYS A 58 -7.61 -7.60 -1.77
C LYS A 58 -8.24 -6.48 -0.92
N TYR A 59 -7.69 -6.22 0.26
CA TYR A 59 -8.17 -5.21 1.18
C TYR A 59 -7.49 -3.84 1.04
N LEU A 60 -6.52 -3.68 0.10
CA LEU A 60 -5.90 -2.38 -0.14
C LEU A 60 -6.96 -1.31 -0.45
N GLY A 61 -6.85 -0.16 0.23
CA GLY A 61 -7.80 0.93 0.13
C GLY A 61 -9.05 0.80 1.01
N ALA A 62 -9.28 -0.34 1.68
CA ALA A 62 -10.37 -0.45 2.66
C ALA A 62 -10.17 0.58 3.79
N PRO A 63 -11.23 1.26 4.26
CA PRO A 63 -11.10 2.33 5.24
C PRO A 63 -10.66 1.80 6.61
N TYR A 64 -10.06 2.68 7.41
CA TYR A 64 -9.84 2.38 8.83
C TYR A 64 -11.16 2.45 9.60
N LYS A 65 -11.38 1.46 10.46
CA LYS A 65 -12.49 1.46 11.43
C LYS A 65 -12.00 0.87 12.75
N TYR A 66 -12.13 1.62 13.83
CA TYR A 66 -11.81 1.11 15.16
C TYR A 66 -12.61 -0.17 15.46
N ALA A 67 -11.95 -1.20 15.99
CA ALA A 67 -12.49 -2.54 16.20
C ALA A 67 -13.05 -3.23 14.93
N GLY A 68 -12.76 -2.70 13.73
CA GLY A 68 -13.20 -3.27 12.45
C GLY A 68 -12.41 -4.52 12.04
N ASN A 69 -13.10 -5.46 11.40
CA ASN A 69 -12.53 -6.72 10.92
C ASN A 69 -13.17 -7.21 9.62
N THR A 70 -13.77 -6.29 8.84
CA THR A 70 -14.43 -6.58 7.56
C THR A 70 -13.98 -5.61 6.47
N ALA A 71 -14.27 -5.90 5.21
CA ALA A 71 -13.98 -5.01 4.08
C ALA A 71 -14.61 -3.61 4.20
N SER A 72 -15.66 -3.44 5.03
CA SER A 72 -16.25 -2.13 5.34
C SER A 72 -15.37 -1.26 6.24
N GLY A 73 -14.30 -1.82 6.77
CA GLY A 73 -13.28 -1.12 7.57
C GLY A 73 -12.57 -2.06 8.52
N PHE A 74 -11.26 -1.84 8.62
CA PHE A 74 -10.37 -2.61 9.48
C PHE A 74 -9.65 -1.72 10.48
N ASP A 75 -9.39 -2.22 11.69
CA ASP A 75 -8.24 -1.79 12.45
C ASP A 75 -7.01 -2.67 12.12
N CYS A 76 -5.84 -2.34 12.69
CA CYS A 76 -4.59 -3.02 12.35
C CYS A 76 -4.62 -4.52 12.63
N SER A 77 -5.01 -4.92 13.82
CA SER A 77 -5.09 -6.33 14.22
C SER A 77 -6.30 -7.07 13.66
N GLY A 78 -7.38 -6.35 13.33
CA GLY A 78 -8.54 -6.91 12.64
C GLY A 78 -8.23 -7.30 11.20
N LEU A 79 -7.43 -6.50 10.49
CA LEU A 79 -6.92 -6.87 9.15
C LEU A 79 -6.08 -8.14 9.24
N VAL A 80 -5.11 -8.17 10.17
CA VAL A 80 -4.22 -9.33 10.35
C VAL A 80 -5.03 -10.57 10.69
N ALA A 81 -5.93 -10.51 11.68
CA ALA A 81 -6.77 -11.65 12.08
C ALA A 81 -7.62 -12.14 10.91
N LYS A 82 -8.23 -11.24 10.14
CA LYS A 82 -9.08 -11.58 8.99
C LYS A 82 -8.30 -12.30 7.89
N VAL A 83 -7.14 -11.77 7.51
CA VAL A 83 -6.28 -12.37 6.47
C VAL A 83 -5.79 -13.76 6.86
N PHE A 84 -5.41 -13.94 8.13
CA PHE A 84 -4.99 -15.25 8.63
C PHE A 84 -6.15 -16.24 8.71
N ASP A 85 -7.33 -15.81 9.16
CA ASP A 85 -8.53 -16.65 9.24
C ASP A 85 -8.98 -17.16 7.87
N GLU A 86 -8.86 -16.34 6.80
CA GLU A 86 -9.13 -16.75 5.40
C GLU A 86 -8.18 -17.83 4.89
N ASN A 87 -7.03 -17.97 5.54
CA ASN A 87 -6.03 -19.00 5.25
C ASN A 87 -6.01 -20.11 6.32
N GLU A 88 -7.11 -20.31 7.02
CA GLU A 88 -7.30 -21.36 8.07
C GLU A 88 -6.33 -21.23 9.26
N LEU A 89 -5.79 -20.04 9.49
CA LEU A 89 -4.85 -19.72 10.55
C LEU A 89 -5.50 -18.76 11.55
N GLN A 90 -5.62 -19.18 12.79
CA GLN A 90 -6.26 -18.36 13.82
C GLN A 90 -5.26 -17.51 14.60
N LEU A 91 -5.47 -16.22 14.60
CA LEU A 91 -4.75 -15.25 15.43
C LEU A 91 -5.71 -14.53 16.40
N PRO A 92 -5.21 -14.13 17.59
CA PRO A 92 -6.01 -13.34 18.52
C PRO A 92 -6.47 -12.01 17.88
N ARG A 93 -7.56 -11.46 18.41
CA ARG A 93 -8.14 -10.21 17.88
C ARG A 93 -7.27 -8.98 18.15
N ARG A 94 -6.56 -8.92 19.27
CA ARG A 94 -5.80 -7.75 19.71
C ARG A 94 -4.34 -7.86 19.30
N SER A 95 -3.74 -6.73 18.89
CA SER A 95 -2.32 -6.68 18.49
C SER A 95 -1.36 -7.11 19.61
N GLU A 96 -1.69 -6.78 20.87
CA GLU A 96 -0.90 -7.21 22.05
C GLU A 96 -0.87 -8.73 22.21
N ASP A 97 -1.99 -9.40 21.92
CA ASP A 97 -2.11 -10.86 22.03
C ASP A 97 -1.48 -11.55 20.81
N GLN A 98 -1.59 -10.95 19.61
CA GLN A 98 -0.87 -11.38 18.41
C GLN A 98 0.65 -11.32 18.61
N ALA A 99 1.12 -10.30 19.31
CA ALA A 99 2.53 -10.12 19.65
C ALA A 99 3.11 -11.27 20.52
N ASN A 100 2.28 -12.10 21.12
CA ASN A 100 2.70 -13.25 21.90
C ASN A 100 2.66 -14.58 21.11
N LYS A 101 2.27 -14.53 19.81
CA LYS A 101 2.19 -15.72 18.97
C LYS A 101 3.47 -15.93 18.17
N GLY A 102 3.72 -17.20 17.78
CA GLY A 102 4.88 -17.58 16.99
C GLY A 102 6.22 -17.37 17.70
N VAL A 103 7.28 -17.27 16.93
CA VAL A 103 8.66 -17.10 17.42
C VAL A 103 9.20 -15.71 17.11
N PRO A 104 9.98 -15.08 18.01
CA PRO A 104 10.63 -13.81 17.73
C PRO A 104 11.70 -13.99 16.64
N ILE A 105 11.81 -13.03 15.73
CA ILE A 105 12.83 -13.02 14.68
C ILE A 105 13.53 -11.65 14.64
N LYS A 106 14.78 -11.65 14.21
CA LYS A 106 15.48 -10.41 13.90
C LYS A 106 14.96 -9.85 12.59
N ILE A 107 14.82 -8.54 12.47
CA ILE A 107 14.28 -7.91 11.25
C ILE A 107 15.09 -8.27 9.98
N LYS A 108 16.39 -8.47 10.09
CA LYS A 108 17.25 -8.93 8.98
C LYS A 108 16.95 -10.36 8.51
N GLU A 109 16.24 -11.13 9.29
CA GLU A 109 15.83 -12.52 9.00
C GLU A 109 14.35 -12.59 8.62
N ALA A 110 13.70 -11.43 8.52
CA ALA A 110 12.31 -11.31 8.18
C ALA A 110 12.01 -11.83 6.77
N LYS A 111 10.81 -12.37 6.62
CA LYS A 111 10.30 -12.91 5.36
C LYS A 111 8.87 -12.42 5.15
N PRO A 112 8.39 -12.40 3.90
CA PRO A 112 6.97 -12.17 3.63
C PRO A 112 6.08 -13.13 4.44
N GLY A 113 4.99 -12.61 5.01
CA GLY A 113 4.09 -13.34 5.92
C GLY A 113 4.42 -13.22 7.41
N ASP A 114 5.63 -12.77 7.78
CA ASP A 114 5.96 -12.45 9.17
C ASP A 114 5.19 -11.22 9.66
N LEU A 115 4.98 -11.11 10.97
CA LEU A 115 4.32 -9.95 11.58
C LEU A 115 5.35 -8.95 12.12
N VAL A 116 5.06 -7.66 11.94
CA VAL A 116 5.82 -6.55 12.52
C VAL A 116 4.95 -5.78 13.50
N PHE A 117 5.53 -5.40 14.65
CA PHE A 117 4.84 -4.74 15.75
C PHE A 117 5.46 -3.39 16.07
N PHE A 118 4.59 -2.44 16.47
CA PHE A 118 4.98 -1.04 16.65
C PHE A 118 4.35 -0.44 17.90
N ALA A 119 5.05 0.56 18.45
CA ALA A 119 4.57 1.48 19.49
C ALA A 119 4.27 2.86 18.86
N THR A 120 3.16 3.00 18.18
CA THR A 120 2.78 4.24 17.46
C THR A 120 2.45 5.41 18.40
N SER A 121 2.16 5.12 19.67
CA SER A 121 1.95 6.13 20.72
C SER A 121 3.23 6.42 21.54
N GLY A 122 4.37 5.87 21.10
CA GLY A 122 5.63 5.92 21.86
C GLY A 122 5.71 4.85 22.95
N GLY A 123 6.91 4.74 23.57
CA GLY A 123 7.19 3.73 24.59
C GLY A 123 7.42 2.32 24.01
N SER A 124 7.11 1.29 24.80
CA SER A 124 7.36 -0.13 24.47
C SER A 124 6.09 -0.97 24.33
N LYS A 125 4.91 -0.36 24.54
CA LYS A 125 3.65 -1.09 24.42
C LYS A 125 3.26 -1.27 22.95
N VAL A 126 2.90 -2.50 22.56
CA VAL A 126 2.39 -2.78 21.22
C VAL A 126 1.04 -2.08 21.03
N THR A 127 0.97 -1.21 20.05
CA THR A 127 -0.25 -0.48 19.67
C THR A 127 -0.64 -0.69 18.20
N HIS A 128 0.26 -1.29 17.40
CA HIS A 128 0.00 -1.50 15.98
C HIS A 128 0.72 -2.75 15.48
N VAL A 129 0.18 -3.33 14.40
CA VAL A 129 0.69 -4.54 13.76
C VAL A 129 0.49 -4.45 12.24
N GLY A 130 1.39 -5.08 11.49
CA GLY A 130 1.27 -5.29 10.05
C GLY A 130 1.87 -6.63 9.63
N ILE A 131 1.55 -7.07 8.42
CA ILE A 131 2.09 -8.28 7.79
C ILE A 131 3.22 -7.85 6.86
N ILE A 132 4.40 -8.43 6.98
CA ILE A 132 5.49 -8.19 6.02
C ILE A 132 5.03 -8.66 4.65
N HIS A 133 5.01 -7.73 3.70
CA HIS A 133 4.53 -7.94 2.35
C HIS A 133 5.66 -8.30 1.40
N ASP A 134 6.77 -7.57 1.48
CA ASP A 134 7.90 -7.73 0.58
C ASP A 134 9.22 -7.31 1.25
N ILE A 135 10.30 -7.92 0.78
CA ILE A 135 11.66 -7.52 1.10
C ILE A 135 12.33 -7.06 -0.20
N GLY A 136 12.44 -5.75 -0.35
CA GLY A 136 13.02 -5.13 -1.53
C GLY A 136 14.54 -5.36 -1.65
N ARG A 137 15.08 -4.98 -2.79
CA ARG A 137 16.54 -4.97 -3.00
C ARG A 137 17.20 -4.05 -1.98
N GLY A 138 18.27 -4.53 -1.36
CA GLY A 138 18.93 -3.80 -0.27
C GLY A 138 18.32 -4.01 1.13
N GLY A 139 17.36 -4.93 1.26
CA GLY A 139 16.78 -5.30 2.55
C GLY A 139 15.66 -4.35 3.04
N GLU A 140 15.07 -3.54 2.16
CA GLU A 140 13.91 -2.72 2.50
C GLU A 140 12.72 -3.61 2.85
N VAL A 141 12.23 -3.51 4.09
CA VAL A 141 11.05 -4.25 4.55
C VAL A 141 9.80 -3.43 4.31
N LYS A 142 8.89 -3.93 3.47
CA LYS A 142 7.56 -3.37 3.25
C LYS A 142 6.51 -4.22 3.95
N PHE A 143 5.48 -3.58 4.50
CA PHE A 143 4.43 -4.27 5.23
C PHE A 143 3.05 -3.67 4.91
N ILE A 144 2.04 -4.55 4.86
CA ILE A 144 0.64 -4.17 4.70
C ILE A 144 -0.01 -4.03 6.07
N HIS A 145 -0.76 -2.96 6.27
CA HIS A 145 -1.42 -2.66 7.54
C HIS A 145 -2.61 -1.73 7.34
N SER A 146 -3.49 -1.61 8.35
CA SER A 146 -4.56 -0.62 8.34
C SER A 146 -4.11 0.66 9.06
N SER A 147 -3.83 1.70 8.28
CA SER A 147 -3.48 3.04 8.76
C SER A 147 -4.73 3.80 9.23
N THR A 148 -4.67 4.48 10.37
CA THR A 148 -5.78 5.28 10.91
C THR A 148 -6.23 6.41 9.97
N SER A 149 -5.33 6.94 9.14
CA SER A 149 -5.61 8.07 8.24
C SER A 149 -5.80 7.68 6.78
N LYS A 150 -5.30 6.52 6.35
CA LYS A 150 -5.28 6.11 4.92
C LYS A 150 -5.96 4.76 4.66
N GLY A 151 -6.46 4.10 5.71
CA GLY A 151 -6.98 2.74 5.59
C GLY A 151 -5.87 1.71 5.31
N VAL A 152 -6.21 0.65 4.61
CA VAL A 152 -5.27 -0.43 4.31
C VAL A 152 -4.29 -0.01 3.22
N ILE A 153 -3.01 0.04 3.58
CA ILE A 153 -1.91 0.46 2.69
C ILE A 153 -0.67 -0.41 2.92
N ILE A 154 0.29 -0.29 2.00
CA ILE A 154 1.65 -0.80 2.17
C ILE A 154 2.56 0.38 2.54
N SER A 155 3.33 0.21 3.60
CA SER A 155 4.35 1.16 4.08
C SER A 155 5.72 0.49 4.16
N SER A 156 6.78 1.30 4.28
CA SER A 156 8.16 0.83 4.43
C SER A 156 8.68 1.07 5.84
N LEU A 157 9.44 0.12 6.39
CA LEU A 157 10.18 0.33 7.63
C LEU A 157 11.28 1.41 7.49
N ASN A 158 11.64 1.80 6.26
CA ASN A 158 12.58 2.90 6.02
C ASN A 158 11.92 4.27 6.20
N GLU A 159 10.58 4.36 6.24
CA GLU A 159 9.89 5.59 6.59
C GLU A 159 10.19 5.98 8.04
N LYS A 160 10.61 7.23 8.27
CA LYS A 160 11.05 7.74 9.59
C LYS A 160 10.06 7.43 10.72
N TYR A 161 8.76 7.54 10.43
CA TYR A 161 7.69 7.27 11.41
C TYR A 161 7.69 5.80 11.83
N TRP A 162 7.68 4.87 10.86
CA TRP A 162 7.62 3.44 11.13
C TRP A 162 8.93 2.91 11.71
N ASN A 163 10.08 3.43 11.24
CA ASN A 163 11.38 3.08 11.79
C ASN A 163 11.49 3.42 13.28
N LYS A 164 11.02 4.62 13.67
CA LYS A 164 11.01 5.05 15.08
C LYS A 164 10.04 4.25 15.95
N ALA A 165 8.88 3.85 15.39
CA ALA A 165 7.83 3.15 16.12
C ALA A 165 8.07 1.62 16.20
N TYR A 166 8.96 1.08 15.38
CA TYR A 166 9.23 -0.36 15.32
C TYR A 166 9.72 -0.92 16.64
N LEU A 167 9.15 -2.06 17.05
CA LEU A 167 9.54 -2.78 18.26
C LEU A 167 10.25 -4.10 17.93
N PHE A 168 9.57 -5.01 17.25
CA PHE A 168 10.08 -6.34 16.90
C PHE A 168 9.24 -6.99 15.81
N ALA A 169 9.72 -8.14 15.31
CA ALA A 169 9.00 -8.99 14.37
C ALA A 169 8.83 -10.41 14.91
N ARG A 170 7.80 -11.10 14.43
CA ARG A 170 7.52 -12.49 14.81
C ARG A 170 7.11 -13.31 13.59
N ARG A 171 7.54 -14.57 13.58
CA ARG A 171 7.12 -15.59 12.62
C ARG A 171 6.03 -16.45 13.24
N VAL A 172 4.90 -16.54 12.55
CA VAL A 172 3.71 -17.31 12.98
C VAL A 172 3.36 -18.44 12.01
N LEU A 173 4.12 -18.54 10.88
CA LEU A 173 3.97 -19.53 9.81
C LEU A 173 5.13 -20.50 9.78
#